data_9cfec3316bd93fa2ec45dfcad1a52b02
#
_entry.id   9cfec3316bd93fa2ec45dfcad1a52b02
#
_cell.length_a   1.000
_cell.length_b   1.000
_cell.length_c   1.000
_cell.angle_alpha   90.00
_cell.angle_beta   90.00
_cell.angle_gamma   90.00
#
_symmetry.space_group_name_H-M   'P 1'
#
loop_
_entity.id
_entity.type
_entity.pdbx_description
1 polymer ?
#
loop_
_entity_poly.entity_id
_entity_poly.type
_entity_poly.pdbx_seq_one_letter_code
_entity_poly.pdbx_strand_id
1 'polypeptide(L)'
;MSANAPQYQHFIPQFILKNFGHPYKCPKAPASGSKCKKHHHEKGKYPGDPVVNCLELLPEAYKIEELSVQRVCGLVDMYTDQSPNAQLPRELEGKFSRLEGNTSVVIRKIIGAHQRGEGKVKLTRTQQTVLRKFVYLLNQRGSGFFKTYNCNSINEYKSNDRDLLKDFMDRHGIQRPLDVWLGALSAIIDLDMSVTANWQQTLKSTVYHGLFLHFVENITEFWMSFCTPSSEDQEFILSDTGSHVYEGPTVDFQDKATGEFLCLAPRFHLFAPISPRLMIVLRSKHLPEPHEDNNPEIKAMRQLQREIEIDLIYGPGTTSILEDLPAHKAINSYSTLVNGIWTKRPGWDEQLRQTDTFSFPFFKISMRHARIINGLLLDHAFHGLTIIFNKKTTFLDLLEWFLTEPCEVGKDWAENITQSR
;
A
#
# COMPACT_ATOMS: atom_id res chain seq x y z
N MET A 1 3.47 -9.15 32.41
CA MET A 1 2.45 -9.82 31.58
C MET A 1 3.03 -11.15 31.16
N SER A 2 2.28 -12.27 31.23
CA SER A 2 2.82 -13.57 30.82
C SER A 2 3.16 -13.51 29.32
N ALA A 3 4.32 -14.04 28.93
CA ALA A 3 4.80 -14.07 27.54
C ALA A 3 3.81 -14.76 26.55
N ASN A 4 2.84 -15.49 27.07
CA ASN A 4 1.91 -16.34 26.32
C ASN A 4 0.47 -15.79 26.24
N ALA A 5 0.16 -14.57 26.70
CA ALA A 5 -1.17 -14.03 26.53
C ALA A 5 -1.41 -13.64 25.06
N PRO A 6 -2.56 -14.01 24.45
CA PRO A 6 -2.90 -13.63 23.08
C PRO A 6 -2.79 -12.12 22.87
N GLN A 7 -2.20 -11.70 21.75
CA GLN A 7 -2.00 -10.28 21.44
C GLN A 7 -2.69 -9.93 20.12
N TYR A 8 -3.51 -8.87 20.14
CA TYR A 8 -4.10 -8.30 18.94
C TYR A 8 -3.03 -7.49 18.19
N GLN A 9 -2.68 -7.91 16.97
CA GLN A 9 -1.61 -7.34 16.16
C GLN A 9 -2.21 -6.69 14.92
N HIS A 10 -1.87 -5.42 14.70
CA HIS A 10 -2.43 -4.63 13.61
C HIS A 10 -1.66 -4.86 12.31
N PHE A 11 -2.36 -5.19 11.21
CA PHE A 11 -1.77 -5.19 9.88
C PHE A 11 -1.82 -3.79 9.22
N ILE A 12 -2.76 -2.92 9.60
CA ILE A 12 -2.67 -1.48 9.34
C ILE A 12 -2.27 -0.79 10.64
N PRO A 13 -1.10 -0.11 10.69
CA PRO A 13 -0.61 0.53 11.90
C PRO A 13 -1.57 1.57 12.48
N GLN A 14 -1.69 1.59 13.80
CA GLN A 14 -2.57 2.52 14.47
C GLN A 14 -2.29 4.01 14.14
N PHE A 15 -1.04 4.37 13.84
CA PHE A 15 -0.72 5.75 13.50
C PHE A 15 -1.31 6.17 12.15
N ILE A 16 -1.49 5.25 11.19
CA ILE A 16 -2.23 5.48 9.95
C ILE A 16 -3.73 5.58 10.24
N LEU A 17 -4.29 4.62 10.99
CA LEU A 17 -5.70 4.62 11.38
C LEU A 17 -6.11 5.93 12.08
N LYS A 18 -5.26 6.45 12.96
CA LYS A 18 -5.48 7.73 13.65
C LYS A 18 -5.56 8.94 12.71
N ASN A 19 -4.94 8.89 11.53
CA ASN A 19 -5.06 9.96 10.54
C ASN A 19 -6.43 10.00 9.86
N PHE A 20 -7.18 8.89 9.90
CA PHE A 20 -8.58 8.77 9.45
C PHE A 20 -9.58 8.87 10.60
N GLY A 21 -9.08 8.89 11.82
CA GLY A 21 -9.89 8.83 13.02
C GLY A 21 -10.30 10.20 13.57
N HIS A 22 -11.24 10.12 14.48
CA HIS A 22 -11.71 11.26 15.27
C HIS A 22 -11.90 10.83 16.74
N PRO A 23 -11.98 11.79 17.69
CA PRO A 23 -12.28 11.45 19.07
C PRO A 23 -13.72 10.92 19.23
N TYR A 24 -13.88 9.79 19.91
CA TYR A 24 -15.20 9.24 20.21
C TYR A 24 -16.04 10.23 21.02
N LYS A 25 -17.26 10.45 20.57
CA LYS A 25 -18.28 11.23 21.28
C LYS A 25 -19.41 10.30 21.72
N CYS A 26 -19.57 10.14 23.04
CA CYS A 26 -20.66 9.30 23.54
C CYS A 26 -22.03 9.90 23.16
N PRO A 27 -22.90 9.19 22.44
CA PRO A 27 -24.22 9.71 22.05
C PRO A 27 -25.15 9.95 23.26
N LYS A 28 -24.85 9.38 24.39
CA LYS A 28 -25.58 9.55 25.67
C LYS A 28 -24.98 10.63 26.59
N ALA A 29 -23.96 11.37 26.12
CA ALA A 29 -23.38 12.45 26.89
C ALA A 29 -24.37 13.62 27.01
N PRO A 30 -24.50 14.22 28.19
CA PRO A 30 -25.37 15.39 28.37
C PRO A 30 -24.91 16.57 27.49
N ALA A 31 -25.84 17.32 26.92
CA ALA A 31 -25.56 18.52 26.12
C ALA A 31 -24.76 19.59 26.89
N SER A 32 -24.79 19.54 28.22
CA SER A 32 -24.06 20.44 29.14
C SER A 32 -22.55 20.23 29.19
N GLY A 33 -21.98 19.28 28.41
CA GLY A 33 -20.54 19.00 28.39
C GLY A 33 -20.03 18.28 29.67
N SER A 34 -20.89 17.87 30.57
CA SER A 34 -20.49 17.06 31.74
C SER A 34 -20.02 15.67 31.32
N LYS A 35 -19.04 15.11 32.04
CA LYS A 35 -18.51 13.78 31.75
C LYS A 35 -19.60 12.73 31.80
N CYS A 36 -19.73 11.95 30.70
CA CYS A 36 -20.63 10.80 30.68
C CYS A 36 -20.21 9.76 31.72
N LYS A 37 -21.18 9.14 32.42
CA LYS A 37 -20.89 8.08 33.39
C LYS A 37 -20.37 6.84 32.68
N LYS A 38 -19.33 6.19 33.23
CA LYS A 38 -18.61 5.05 32.63
C LYS A 38 -19.51 3.91 32.12
N HIS A 39 -20.63 3.65 32.81
CA HIS A 39 -21.57 2.58 32.46
C HIS A 39 -22.51 2.93 31.28
N HIS A 40 -22.50 4.18 30.80
CA HIS A 40 -23.26 4.61 29.63
C HIS A 40 -22.49 4.49 28.29
N HIS A 41 -21.19 4.17 28.35
CA HIS A 41 -20.39 4.00 27.15
C HIS A 41 -20.61 2.63 26.48
N GLU A 42 -20.47 2.57 25.18
CA GLU A 42 -20.36 1.28 24.52
C GLU A 42 -19.12 0.54 25.03
N LYS A 43 -19.21 -0.79 25.15
CA LYS A 43 -18.11 -1.61 25.63
C LYS A 43 -16.85 -1.40 24.80
N GLY A 44 -15.80 -0.88 25.43
CA GLY A 44 -14.49 -0.64 24.80
C GLY A 44 -14.31 0.69 24.08
N LYS A 45 -15.27 1.64 24.17
CA LYS A 45 -15.14 3.01 23.67
C LYS A 45 -15.34 4.00 24.81
N TYR A 46 -14.39 4.92 24.99
CA TYR A 46 -14.46 5.98 25.99
C TYR A 46 -14.39 7.35 25.31
N PRO A 47 -15.05 8.38 25.84
CA PRO A 47 -14.97 9.73 25.27
C PRO A 47 -13.53 10.21 25.14
N GLY A 48 -13.17 10.63 23.91
CA GLY A 48 -11.83 11.05 23.54
C GLY A 48 -10.93 9.95 22.98
N ASP A 49 -11.32 8.67 23.10
CA ASP A 49 -10.58 7.59 22.44
C ASP A 49 -10.60 7.78 20.90
N PRO A 50 -9.51 7.46 20.21
CA PRO A 50 -9.49 7.51 18.76
C PRO A 50 -10.35 6.38 18.17
N VAL A 51 -11.31 6.76 17.33
CA VAL A 51 -12.21 5.86 16.60
C VAL A 51 -12.18 6.19 15.12
N VAL A 52 -12.54 5.23 14.28
CA VAL A 52 -12.68 5.37 12.82
C VAL A 52 -14.08 4.98 12.38
N ASN A 53 -14.59 5.67 11.37
CA ASN A 53 -15.76 5.20 10.64
C ASN A 53 -15.32 4.08 9.69
N CYS A 54 -16.06 2.98 9.70
CA CYS A 54 -15.77 1.85 8.81
C CYS A 54 -17.03 1.23 8.24
N LEU A 55 -16.86 0.61 7.08
CA LEU A 55 -17.78 -0.36 6.51
C LEU A 55 -17.18 -1.74 6.72
N GLU A 56 -17.82 -2.58 7.52
CA GLU A 56 -17.45 -3.99 7.66
C GLU A 56 -18.06 -4.80 6.51
N LEU A 57 -17.19 -5.56 5.83
CA LEU A 57 -17.54 -6.41 4.70
C LEU A 57 -17.83 -7.85 5.19
N LEU A 58 -18.91 -8.01 5.93
CA LEU A 58 -19.30 -9.32 6.43
C LEU A 58 -20.12 -10.07 5.38
N PRO A 59 -19.98 -11.42 5.25
CA PRO A 59 -20.67 -12.21 4.23
C PRO A 59 -22.20 -12.09 4.24
N GLU A 60 -22.80 -11.80 5.40
CA GLU A 60 -24.26 -11.77 5.56
C GLU A 60 -24.84 -10.37 5.76
N ALA A 61 -24.00 -9.37 6.04
CA ALA A 61 -24.46 -7.99 6.26
C ALA A 61 -23.32 -6.99 6.16
N TYR A 62 -23.51 -5.97 5.34
CA TYR A 62 -22.65 -4.80 5.32
C TYR A 62 -23.08 -3.84 6.40
N LYS A 63 -22.14 -3.45 7.28
CA LYS A 63 -22.45 -2.57 8.40
C LYS A 63 -21.52 -1.37 8.46
N ILE A 64 -22.12 -0.18 8.43
CA ILE A 64 -21.39 1.06 8.70
C ILE A 64 -21.46 1.33 10.20
N GLU A 65 -20.28 1.35 10.83
CA GLU A 65 -20.17 1.65 12.26
C GLU A 65 -18.87 2.39 12.60
N GLU A 66 -18.82 2.86 13.83
CA GLU A 66 -17.64 3.51 14.39
C GLU A 66 -16.91 2.51 15.29
N LEU A 67 -15.64 2.22 14.97
CA LEU A 67 -14.82 1.27 15.71
C LEU A 67 -13.60 1.93 16.35
N SER A 68 -13.19 1.39 17.51
CA SER A 68 -11.94 1.82 18.15
C SER A 68 -10.74 1.45 17.29
N VAL A 69 -9.82 2.41 17.09
CA VAL A 69 -8.53 2.18 16.40
C VAL A 69 -7.76 0.98 16.97
N GLN A 70 -7.96 0.67 18.25
CA GLN A 70 -7.30 -0.46 18.90
C GLN A 70 -7.87 -1.83 18.52
N ARG A 71 -9.01 -1.89 17.79
CA ARG A 71 -9.75 -3.12 17.52
C ARG A 71 -10.13 -3.32 16.06
N VAL A 72 -9.55 -2.55 15.17
CA VAL A 72 -9.79 -2.62 13.73
C VAL A 72 -8.49 -2.92 13.00
N CYS A 73 -8.57 -3.60 11.87
CA CYS A 73 -7.43 -3.94 11.00
C CYS A 73 -6.30 -4.67 11.73
N GLY A 74 -6.64 -5.70 12.47
CA GLY A 74 -5.69 -6.57 13.15
C GLY A 74 -6.24 -7.96 13.41
N LEU A 75 -5.34 -8.89 13.71
CA LEU A 75 -5.65 -10.28 14.04
C LEU A 75 -4.87 -10.68 15.30
N VAL A 76 -5.39 -11.69 16.02
CA VAL A 76 -4.70 -12.22 17.20
C VAL A 76 -3.51 -13.06 16.78
N ASP A 77 -2.33 -12.77 17.35
CA ASP A 77 -1.08 -13.51 17.19
C ASP A 77 -0.62 -13.71 15.72
N MET A 78 -0.99 -12.79 14.83
CA MET A 78 -0.72 -12.88 13.38
C MET A 78 0.79 -12.98 13.05
N TYR A 79 1.64 -12.27 13.79
CA TYR A 79 3.10 -12.23 13.61
C TYR A 79 3.84 -12.95 14.74
N THR A 80 3.13 -13.79 15.49
CA THR A 80 3.73 -14.56 16.57
C THR A 80 4.26 -15.88 16.03
N ASP A 81 5.56 -16.13 16.17
CA ASP A 81 6.13 -17.44 15.88
C ASP A 81 5.63 -18.45 16.91
N GLN A 82 4.79 -19.36 16.47
CA GLN A 82 4.18 -20.42 17.29
C GLN A 82 5.01 -21.72 17.27
N SER A 83 6.22 -21.71 16.72
CA SER A 83 7.06 -22.91 16.73
C SER A 83 7.46 -23.28 18.17
N PRO A 84 7.52 -24.59 18.49
CA PRO A 84 7.85 -25.04 19.86
C PRO A 84 9.20 -24.56 20.37
N ASN A 85 10.12 -24.22 19.46
CA ASN A 85 11.49 -23.80 19.75
C ASN A 85 11.72 -22.30 19.57
N ALA A 86 10.65 -21.50 19.37
CA ALA A 86 10.78 -20.05 19.20
C ALA A 86 11.37 -19.40 20.46
N GLN A 87 12.59 -18.87 20.35
CA GLN A 87 13.24 -18.16 21.45
C GLN A 87 12.61 -16.79 21.70
N LEU A 88 12.19 -16.12 20.64
CA LEU A 88 11.60 -14.78 20.65
C LEU A 88 10.30 -14.77 19.83
N PRO A 89 9.20 -15.36 20.33
CA PRO A 89 7.96 -15.53 19.57
C PRO A 89 7.38 -14.24 18.95
N ARG A 90 7.70 -13.07 19.52
CA ARG A 90 7.21 -11.75 19.10
C ARG A 90 8.29 -10.83 18.54
N GLU A 91 9.41 -11.39 18.07
CA GLU A 91 10.50 -10.59 17.51
C GLU A 91 10.05 -9.76 16.33
N LEU A 92 9.25 -10.34 15.42
CA LEU A 92 8.76 -9.66 14.23
C LEU A 92 7.85 -8.46 14.59
N GLU A 93 6.99 -8.58 15.59
CA GLU A 93 6.19 -7.47 16.10
C GLU A 93 7.08 -6.32 16.63
N GLY A 94 8.16 -6.65 17.33
CA GLY A 94 9.17 -5.68 17.75
C GLY A 94 9.88 -4.99 16.58
N LYS A 95 10.16 -5.72 15.50
CA LYS A 95 10.76 -5.17 14.26
C LYS A 95 9.78 -4.24 13.55
N PHE A 96 8.50 -4.63 13.42
CA PHE A 96 7.45 -3.75 12.90
C PHE A 96 7.31 -2.47 13.73
N SER A 97 7.28 -2.58 15.04
CA SER A 97 7.16 -1.44 15.94
C SER A 97 8.28 -0.40 15.72
N ARG A 98 9.51 -0.84 15.51
CA ARG A 98 10.65 0.05 15.18
C ARG A 98 10.50 0.70 13.80
N LEU A 99 10.12 -0.08 12.77
CA LEU A 99 9.87 0.45 11.43
C LEU A 99 8.76 1.49 11.43
N GLU A 100 7.65 1.19 12.11
CA GLU A 100 6.49 2.07 12.26
C GLU A 100 6.85 3.36 13.01
N GLY A 101 7.65 3.26 14.06
CA GLY A 101 8.18 4.42 14.78
C GLY A 101 8.92 5.38 13.85
N ASN A 102 9.89 4.86 13.08
CA ASN A 102 10.65 5.64 12.12
C ASN A 102 9.76 6.22 10.99
N THR A 103 8.87 5.40 10.45
CA THR A 103 7.97 5.81 9.35
C THR A 103 6.96 6.86 9.82
N SER A 104 6.44 6.75 11.04
CA SER A 104 5.47 7.70 11.59
C SER A 104 6.04 9.12 11.68
N VAL A 105 7.34 9.27 11.94
CA VAL A 105 8.03 10.57 11.93
C VAL A 105 8.02 11.16 10.52
N VAL A 106 8.33 10.34 9.50
CA VAL A 106 8.35 10.78 8.11
C VAL A 106 6.94 11.15 7.63
N ILE A 107 5.94 10.32 7.92
CA ILE A 107 4.54 10.56 7.52
C ILE A 107 3.99 11.82 8.21
N ARG A 108 4.27 12.03 9.50
CA ARG A 108 3.88 13.28 10.18
C ARG A 108 4.53 14.52 9.56
N LYS A 109 5.80 14.42 9.13
CA LYS A 109 6.47 15.50 8.39
C LYS A 109 5.76 15.83 7.08
N ILE A 110 5.35 14.79 6.31
CA ILE A 110 4.65 14.94 5.03
C ILE A 110 3.26 15.57 5.25
N ILE A 111 2.46 15.00 6.15
CA ILE A 111 1.11 15.51 6.47
C ILE A 111 1.19 16.93 7.01
N GLY A 112 2.14 17.21 7.92
CA GLY A 112 2.31 18.54 8.50
C GLY A 112 2.70 19.59 7.46
N ALA A 113 3.57 19.27 6.49
CA ALA A 113 3.91 20.18 5.39
C ALA A 113 2.68 20.49 4.52
N HIS A 114 1.89 19.45 4.17
CA HIS A 114 0.64 19.60 3.42
C HIS A 114 -0.39 20.46 4.18
N GLN A 115 -0.59 20.21 5.47
CA GLN A 115 -1.53 20.97 6.31
C GLN A 115 -1.15 22.44 6.48
N ARG A 116 0.15 22.77 6.45
CA ARG A 116 0.63 24.17 6.45
C ARG A 116 0.53 24.85 5.09
N GLY A 117 0.00 24.17 4.05
CA GLY A 117 -0.13 24.71 2.69
C GLY A 117 1.22 24.79 1.95
N GLU A 118 2.26 24.07 2.41
CA GLU A 118 3.51 23.98 1.67
C GLU A 118 3.28 23.26 0.33
N GLY A 119 3.80 23.80 -0.77
CA GLY A 119 3.64 23.19 -2.09
C GLY A 119 4.43 21.89 -2.28
N LYS A 120 5.36 21.58 -1.37
CA LYS A 120 6.25 20.42 -1.46
C LYS A 120 6.85 20.07 -0.10
N VAL A 121 7.31 18.81 0.03
CA VAL A 121 8.09 18.35 1.18
C VAL A 121 9.46 17.84 0.74
N LYS A 122 10.51 18.07 1.55
CA LYS A 122 11.85 17.51 1.33
C LYS A 122 12.08 16.31 2.21
N LEU A 123 12.47 15.18 1.61
CA LEU A 123 12.86 13.95 2.31
C LEU A 123 14.29 13.61 1.98
N THR A 124 15.04 13.08 2.96
CA THR A 124 16.36 12.49 2.71
C THR A 124 16.20 11.14 2.01
N ARG A 125 17.28 10.61 1.40
CA ARG A 125 17.32 9.26 0.83
C ARG A 125 16.91 8.21 1.87
N THR A 126 17.43 8.30 3.08
CA THR A 126 17.04 7.41 4.19
C THR A 126 15.54 7.48 4.47
N GLN A 127 14.96 8.69 4.55
CA GLN A 127 13.51 8.84 4.79
C GLN A 127 12.68 8.26 3.63
N GLN A 128 13.10 8.47 2.39
CA GLN A 128 12.45 7.90 1.21
C GLN A 128 12.52 6.37 1.23
N THR A 129 13.69 5.80 1.53
CA THR A 129 13.91 4.35 1.60
C THR A 129 13.04 3.70 2.67
N VAL A 130 12.99 4.28 3.88
CA VAL A 130 12.13 3.80 4.98
C VAL A 130 10.66 3.83 4.57
N LEU A 131 10.21 4.92 3.95
CA LEU A 131 8.83 5.06 3.49
C LEU A 131 8.47 4.05 2.39
N ARG A 132 9.36 3.83 1.41
CA ARG A 132 9.19 2.83 0.36
C ARG A 132 9.09 1.41 0.91
N LYS A 133 10.01 1.05 1.81
CA LYS A 133 10.01 -0.24 2.52
C LYS A 133 8.69 -0.43 3.29
N PHE A 134 8.26 0.60 4.01
CA PHE A 134 7.01 0.58 4.78
C PHE A 134 5.78 0.38 3.88
N VAL A 135 5.66 1.12 2.78
CA VAL A 135 4.52 0.99 1.84
C VAL A 135 4.45 -0.42 1.26
N TYR A 136 5.58 -1.00 0.88
CA TYR A 136 5.62 -2.39 0.44
C TYR A 136 5.15 -3.36 1.54
N LEU A 137 5.71 -3.24 2.74
CA LEU A 137 5.36 -4.11 3.86
C LEU A 137 3.92 -3.91 4.34
N LEU A 138 3.33 -2.72 4.17
CA LEU A 138 1.93 -2.47 4.49
C LEU A 138 0.99 -3.40 3.71
N ASN A 139 1.32 -3.71 2.47
CA ASN A 139 0.60 -4.72 1.69
C ASN A 139 0.94 -6.15 2.14
N GLN A 140 2.23 -6.48 2.17
CA GLN A 140 2.69 -7.86 2.43
C GLN A 140 2.30 -8.40 3.81
N ARG A 141 2.07 -7.54 4.76
CA ARG A 141 1.62 -7.89 6.11
C ARG A 141 0.10 -7.96 6.28
N GLY A 142 -0.66 -7.82 5.20
CA GLY A 142 -2.12 -7.83 5.20
C GLY A 142 -2.73 -9.19 5.52
N SER A 143 -4.02 -9.19 5.87
CA SER A 143 -4.80 -10.39 6.21
C SER A 143 -4.86 -11.42 5.08
N GLY A 144 -4.81 -10.96 3.82
CA GLY A 144 -4.79 -11.82 2.64
C GLY A 144 -3.53 -12.70 2.57
N PHE A 145 -2.34 -12.11 2.73
CA PHE A 145 -1.09 -12.88 2.79
C PHE A 145 -1.07 -13.84 3.96
N PHE A 146 -1.51 -13.38 5.15
CA PHE A 146 -1.62 -14.27 6.30
C PHE A 146 -2.51 -15.48 5.99
N LYS A 147 -3.69 -15.29 5.42
CA LYS A 147 -4.59 -16.41 5.06
C LYS A 147 -3.94 -17.39 4.08
N THR A 148 -3.16 -16.88 3.12
CA THR A 148 -2.47 -17.70 2.12
C THR A 148 -1.37 -18.55 2.74
N TYR A 149 -0.55 -17.95 3.62
CA TYR A 149 0.63 -18.61 4.20
C TYR A 149 0.37 -19.30 5.55
N ASN A 150 -0.75 -19.04 6.22
CA ASN A 150 -1.08 -19.63 7.53
C ASN A 150 -1.48 -21.10 7.41
N CYS A 151 -0.53 -21.92 6.95
CA CYS A 151 -0.66 -23.34 6.73
C CYS A 151 0.41 -24.08 7.56
N ASN A 152 0.03 -25.22 8.11
CA ASN A 152 0.95 -26.07 8.89
C ASN A 152 1.85 -26.94 8.01
N SER A 153 1.44 -27.19 6.78
CA SER A 153 2.19 -27.96 5.79
C SER A 153 2.04 -27.41 4.39
N ILE A 154 3.00 -27.69 3.51
CA ILE A 154 2.93 -27.33 2.09
C ILE A 154 1.73 -27.93 1.38
N ASN A 155 1.16 -29.03 1.89
CA ASN A 155 -0.01 -29.67 1.30
C ASN A 155 -1.29 -28.85 1.46
N GLU A 156 -1.35 -27.97 2.44
CA GLU A 156 -2.46 -27.05 2.70
C GLU A 156 -2.35 -25.75 1.88
N TYR A 157 -1.16 -25.47 1.35
CA TYR A 157 -0.90 -24.28 0.54
C TYR A 157 -1.53 -24.44 -0.87
N LYS A 158 -2.43 -23.52 -1.23
CA LYS A 158 -3.29 -23.66 -2.42
C LYS A 158 -2.91 -22.76 -3.60
N SER A 159 -1.84 -21.95 -3.47
CA SER A 159 -1.42 -21.07 -4.56
C SER A 159 -0.68 -21.83 -5.67
N ASN A 160 -0.70 -21.28 -6.88
CA ASN A 160 -0.14 -21.91 -8.08
C ASN A 160 1.39 -22.10 -8.02
N ASP A 161 2.09 -21.36 -7.15
CA ASP A 161 3.54 -21.44 -6.94
C ASP A 161 3.96 -22.47 -5.89
N ARG A 162 3.08 -23.41 -5.52
CA ARG A 162 3.29 -24.40 -4.46
C ARG A 162 4.58 -25.19 -4.61
N ASP A 163 4.89 -25.64 -5.83
CA ASP A 163 6.08 -26.46 -6.07
C ASP A 163 7.37 -25.63 -5.91
N LEU A 164 7.35 -24.38 -6.35
CA LEU A 164 8.46 -23.44 -6.14
C LEU A 164 8.66 -23.11 -4.66
N LEU A 165 7.56 -22.93 -3.92
CA LEU A 165 7.61 -22.71 -2.47
C LEU A 165 8.16 -23.94 -1.76
N LYS A 166 7.72 -25.13 -2.17
CA LYS A 166 8.23 -26.40 -1.62
C LYS A 166 9.72 -26.55 -1.81
N ASP A 167 10.22 -26.31 -3.03
CA ASP A 167 11.66 -26.36 -3.34
C ASP A 167 12.48 -25.37 -2.50
N PHE A 168 11.93 -24.19 -2.26
CA PHE A 168 12.55 -23.20 -1.38
C PHE A 168 12.59 -23.70 0.06
N MET A 169 11.48 -24.20 0.58
CA MET A 169 11.38 -24.74 1.94
C MET A 169 12.36 -25.92 2.16
N ASP A 170 12.43 -26.86 1.22
CA ASP A 170 13.32 -28.01 1.29
C ASP A 170 14.80 -27.58 1.32
N ARG A 171 15.19 -26.61 0.49
CA ARG A 171 16.57 -26.07 0.45
C ARG A 171 16.98 -25.34 1.73
N HIS A 172 16.02 -24.70 2.41
CA HIS A 172 16.27 -23.91 3.61
C HIS A 172 15.92 -24.62 4.92
N GLY A 173 15.42 -25.88 4.85
CA GLY A 173 15.01 -26.65 6.02
C GLY A 173 13.77 -26.09 6.73
N ILE A 174 12.93 -25.33 6.02
CA ILE A 174 11.71 -24.71 6.56
C ILE A 174 10.56 -25.70 6.46
N GLN A 175 9.76 -25.83 7.53
CA GLN A 175 8.70 -26.84 7.60
C GLN A 175 7.31 -26.28 7.24
N ARG A 176 7.03 -25.00 7.50
CA ARG A 176 5.72 -24.40 7.32
C ARG A 176 5.78 -23.23 6.34
N PRO A 177 4.81 -23.07 5.42
CA PRO A 177 4.67 -21.86 4.59
C PRO A 177 4.62 -20.56 5.42
N LEU A 178 3.99 -20.61 6.60
CA LEU A 178 3.94 -19.46 7.52
C LEU A 178 5.35 -18.96 7.88
N ASP A 179 6.31 -19.86 8.11
CA ASP A 179 7.68 -19.48 8.48
C ASP A 179 8.43 -18.83 7.32
N VAL A 180 8.12 -19.20 6.07
CA VAL A 180 8.65 -18.53 4.87
C VAL A 180 8.19 -17.09 4.83
N TRP A 181 6.90 -16.84 5.04
CA TRP A 181 6.33 -15.49 5.03
C TRP A 181 6.85 -14.63 6.19
N LEU A 182 6.85 -15.14 7.43
CA LEU A 182 7.40 -14.43 8.60
C LEU A 182 8.88 -14.11 8.42
N GLY A 183 9.65 -15.06 7.88
CA GLY A 183 11.07 -14.88 7.55
C GLY A 183 11.29 -13.80 6.50
N ALA A 184 10.48 -13.79 5.45
CA ALA A 184 10.55 -12.77 4.40
C ALA A 184 10.25 -11.36 4.94
N LEU A 185 9.18 -11.20 5.74
CA LEU A 185 8.86 -9.93 6.39
C LEU A 185 10.03 -9.45 7.26
N SER A 186 10.58 -10.34 8.08
CA SER A 186 11.72 -10.05 8.94
C SER A 186 12.95 -9.60 8.13
N ALA A 187 13.33 -10.35 7.10
CA ALA A 187 14.47 -10.05 6.24
C ALA A 187 14.33 -8.69 5.53
N ILE A 188 13.13 -8.37 5.02
CA ILE A 188 12.87 -7.08 4.37
C ILE A 188 12.94 -5.92 5.37
N ILE A 189 12.42 -6.10 6.59
CA ILE A 189 12.52 -5.05 7.64
C ILE A 189 13.98 -4.75 7.95
N ASP A 190 14.80 -5.77 8.15
CA ASP A 190 16.21 -5.63 8.54
C ASP A 190 17.15 -5.28 7.38
N LEU A 191 16.65 -5.33 6.13
CA LEU A 191 17.45 -5.10 4.94
C LEU A 191 18.17 -3.75 4.97
N ASP A 192 19.50 -3.77 4.86
CA ASP A 192 20.27 -2.56 4.61
C ASP A 192 20.13 -2.13 3.14
N MET A 193 19.47 -1.01 2.91
CA MET A 193 19.28 -0.40 1.60
C MET A 193 20.14 0.86 1.45
N SER A 194 21.28 0.92 2.12
CA SER A 194 22.25 2.00 1.94
C SER A 194 22.80 2.00 0.50
N VAL A 195 23.32 3.13 0.06
CA VAL A 195 23.84 3.29 -1.32
C VAL A 195 25.03 2.39 -1.64
N THR A 196 25.69 1.85 -0.62
CA THR A 196 26.84 0.94 -0.73
C THR A 196 26.44 -0.52 -0.55
N ALA A 197 25.21 -0.81 -0.11
CA ALA A 197 24.78 -2.17 0.16
C ALA A 197 24.34 -2.90 -1.11
N ASN A 198 24.73 -4.15 -1.25
CA ASN A 198 24.23 -5.04 -2.31
C ASN A 198 22.92 -5.74 -1.85
N TRP A 199 21.90 -4.92 -1.56
CA TRP A 199 20.66 -5.39 -0.95
C TRP A 199 19.88 -6.38 -1.83
N GLN A 200 19.94 -6.25 -3.16
CA GLN A 200 19.27 -7.19 -4.07
C GLN A 200 19.84 -8.61 -3.95
N GLN A 201 21.17 -8.73 -3.90
CA GLN A 201 21.82 -10.02 -3.73
C GLN A 201 21.52 -10.65 -2.36
N THR A 202 21.50 -9.82 -1.31
CA THR A 202 21.11 -10.27 0.04
C THR A 202 19.70 -10.84 0.04
N LEU A 203 18.73 -10.13 -0.55
CA LEU A 203 17.35 -10.63 -0.62
C LEU A 203 17.24 -11.92 -1.44
N LYS A 204 17.89 -11.97 -2.61
CA LYS A 204 17.86 -13.14 -3.48
C LYS A 204 18.31 -14.42 -2.77
N SER A 205 19.24 -14.29 -1.82
CA SER A 205 19.76 -15.44 -1.07
C SER A 205 18.92 -15.82 0.15
N THR A 206 18.06 -14.94 0.65
CA THR A 206 17.38 -15.13 1.94
C THR A 206 15.85 -15.15 1.85
N VAL A 207 15.28 -14.63 0.79
CA VAL A 207 13.81 -14.47 0.65
C VAL A 207 13.30 -15.33 -0.49
N TYR A 208 12.13 -15.93 -0.29
CA TYR A 208 11.43 -16.70 -1.32
C TYR A 208 11.23 -15.86 -2.59
N HIS A 209 11.51 -16.44 -3.74
CA HIS A 209 11.60 -15.75 -5.03
C HIS A 209 10.36 -14.91 -5.38
N GLY A 210 9.15 -15.44 -5.15
CA GLY A 210 7.91 -14.70 -5.42
C GLY A 210 7.80 -13.40 -4.60
N LEU A 211 8.16 -13.46 -3.31
CA LEU A 211 8.16 -12.27 -2.44
C LEU A 211 9.33 -11.31 -2.75
N PHE A 212 10.49 -11.86 -3.10
CA PHE A 212 11.68 -11.08 -3.47
C PHE A 212 11.45 -10.24 -4.74
N LEU A 213 10.95 -10.84 -5.82
CA LEU A 213 10.73 -10.14 -7.10
C LEU A 213 9.79 -8.94 -6.94
N HIS A 214 8.68 -9.12 -6.25
CA HIS A 214 7.74 -8.04 -6.00
C HIS A 214 8.37 -6.87 -5.22
N PHE A 215 9.29 -7.16 -4.29
CA PHE A 215 10.00 -6.08 -3.58
C PHE A 215 10.96 -5.34 -4.49
N VAL A 216 11.76 -6.08 -5.27
CA VAL A 216 12.71 -5.46 -6.22
C VAL A 216 11.96 -4.58 -7.22
N GLU A 217 10.92 -5.11 -7.86
CA GLU A 217 10.06 -4.38 -8.77
C GLU A 217 9.52 -3.09 -8.12
N ASN A 218 8.94 -3.21 -6.92
CA ASN A 218 8.43 -2.04 -6.19
C ASN A 218 9.48 -0.94 -6.00
N ILE A 219 10.73 -1.32 -5.74
CA ILE A 219 11.81 -0.35 -5.49
C ILE A 219 12.42 0.20 -6.79
N THR A 220 12.54 -0.62 -7.85
CA THR A 220 13.30 -0.27 -9.07
C THR A 220 12.42 0.22 -10.21
N GLU A 221 11.18 -0.28 -10.30
CA GLU A 221 10.29 -0.01 -11.43
C GLU A 221 9.30 1.13 -11.17
N PHE A 222 9.16 1.54 -9.92
CA PHE A 222 8.24 2.60 -9.52
C PHE A 222 8.95 3.79 -8.90
N TRP A 223 8.45 4.98 -9.15
CA TRP A 223 8.81 6.19 -8.42
C TRP A 223 7.65 6.72 -7.59
N MET A 224 7.97 7.43 -6.52
CA MET A 224 7.01 7.87 -5.52
C MET A 224 6.61 9.32 -5.72
N SER A 225 5.32 9.62 -5.51
CA SER A 225 4.75 10.96 -5.47
C SER A 225 3.70 11.08 -4.37
N PHE A 226 3.25 12.32 -4.09
CA PHE A 226 2.17 12.61 -3.15
C PHE A 226 1.03 13.31 -3.84
N CYS A 227 -0.18 12.72 -3.77
CA CYS A 227 -1.38 13.26 -4.38
C CYS A 227 -2.40 13.69 -3.32
N THR A 228 -3.11 14.78 -3.59
CA THR A 228 -4.21 15.30 -2.78
C THR A 228 -5.40 15.62 -3.68
N PRO A 229 -6.66 15.33 -3.28
CA PRO A 229 -7.83 15.73 -4.04
C PRO A 229 -7.90 17.25 -4.17
N SER A 230 -8.28 17.76 -5.35
CA SER A 230 -8.43 19.20 -5.60
C SER A 230 -9.63 19.81 -4.89
N SER A 231 -10.73 19.05 -4.71
CA SER A 231 -11.91 19.46 -3.95
C SER A 231 -11.79 19.08 -2.48
N GLU A 232 -12.25 19.95 -1.57
CA GLU A 232 -12.31 19.69 -0.14
C GLU A 232 -13.38 18.66 0.25
N ASP A 233 -14.37 18.45 -0.61
CA ASP A 233 -15.43 17.46 -0.42
C ASP A 233 -15.02 16.05 -0.79
N GLN A 234 -13.81 15.88 -1.33
CA GLN A 234 -13.28 14.55 -1.68
C GLN A 234 -12.23 14.07 -0.69
N GLU A 235 -12.32 12.80 -0.38
CA GLU A 235 -11.42 12.12 0.55
C GLU A 235 -11.01 10.77 -0.02
N PHE A 236 -9.80 10.34 0.30
CA PHE A 236 -9.38 8.97 0.08
C PHE A 236 -9.93 8.06 1.17
N ILE A 237 -10.29 6.86 0.77
CA ILE A 237 -10.60 5.76 1.68
C ILE A 237 -9.35 4.94 1.97
N LEU A 238 -9.41 4.11 3.01
CA LEU A 238 -8.37 3.15 3.36
C LEU A 238 -9.00 1.77 3.47
N SER A 239 -8.51 0.80 2.70
CA SER A 239 -8.93 -0.59 2.81
C SER A 239 -7.91 -1.42 3.59
N ASP A 240 -8.33 -2.50 4.19
CA ASP A 240 -7.48 -3.44 4.91
C ASP A 240 -6.67 -4.37 3.98
N THR A 241 -6.97 -4.38 2.69
CA THR A 241 -6.17 -5.07 1.68
C THR A 241 -4.90 -4.31 1.30
N GLY A 242 -4.76 -3.07 1.78
CA GLY A 242 -3.53 -2.28 1.68
C GLY A 242 -3.34 -1.58 0.35
N SER A 243 -2.11 -1.45 -0.07
CA SER A 243 -1.65 -0.49 -1.07
C SER A 243 -1.36 -1.06 -2.46
N HIS A 244 -1.66 -2.31 -2.76
CA HIS A 244 -1.40 -2.90 -4.07
C HIS A 244 -2.69 -3.08 -4.84
N VAL A 245 -3.09 -2.02 -5.53
CA VAL A 245 -4.28 -2.00 -6.36
C VAL A 245 -3.86 -2.08 -7.81
N TYR A 246 -4.44 -3.02 -8.55
CA TYR A 246 -4.20 -3.18 -9.98
C TYR A 246 -5.10 -2.24 -10.76
N GLU A 247 -4.55 -1.69 -11.85
CA GLU A 247 -5.32 -0.90 -12.78
C GLU A 247 -5.79 -1.75 -13.95
N GLY A 248 -7.05 -1.62 -14.26
CA GLY A 248 -7.61 -2.16 -15.49
C GLY A 248 -7.88 -3.67 -15.45
N PRO A 249 -8.41 -4.19 -16.56
CA PRO A 249 -8.74 -5.59 -16.68
C PRO A 249 -7.49 -6.45 -16.61
N THR A 250 -7.61 -7.58 -15.96
CA THR A 250 -6.62 -8.65 -16.10
C THR A 250 -6.54 -9.09 -17.56
N VAL A 251 -5.33 -9.26 -18.05
CA VAL A 251 -5.11 -9.81 -19.39
C VAL A 251 -4.78 -11.29 -19.23
N ASP A 252 -5.69 -12.12 -19.71
CA ASP A 252 -5.45 -13.56 -19.78
C ASP A 252 -4.70 -13.88 -21.07
N PHE A 253 -3.53 -14.47 -20.95
CA PHE A 253 -2.83 -15.00 -22.10
C PHE A 253 -2.39 -16.44 -21.86
N GLN A 254 -2.36 -17.22 -22.93
CA GLN A 254 -1.84 -18.57 -22.88
C GLN A 254 -0.35 -18.56 -23.21
N ASP A 255 0.48 -19.00 -22.26
CA ASP A 255 1.89 -19.21 -22.52
C ASP A 255 2.05 -20.28 -23.61
N LYS A 256 2.58 -19.89 -24.75
CA LYS A 256 2.75 -20.79 -25.91
C LYS A 256 3.77 -21.90 -25.66
N ALA A 257 4.67 -21.75 -24.69
CA ALA A 257 5.69 -22.75 -24.38
C ALA A 257 5.14 -23.83 -23.43
N THR A 258 4.31 -23.43 -22.44
CA THR A 258 3.76 -24.35 -21.43
C THR A 258 2.31 -24.72 -21.69
N GLY A 259 1.58 -23.92 -22.46
CA GLY A 259 0.13 -24.06 -22.66
C GLY A 259 -0.70 -23.57 -21.47
N GLU A 260 -0.07 -23.05 -20.43
CA GLU A 260 -0.75 -22.55 -19.24
C GLU A 260 -1.39 -21.18 -19.47
N PHE A 261 -2.56 -20.97 -18.89
CA PHE A 261 -3.20 -19.67 -18.85
C PHE A 261 -2.61 -18.85 -17.70
N LEU A 262 -2.03 -17.72 -18.05
CA LEU A 262 -1.51 -16.73 -17.11
C LEU A 262 -2.43 -15.52 -17.13
N CYS A 263 -2.83 -15.10 -15.94
CA CYS A 263 -3.61 -13.87 -15.75
C CYS A 263 -2.67 -12.77 -15.26
N LEU A 264 -2.43 -11.76 -16.09
CA LEU A 264 -1.59 -10.63 -15.76
C LEU A 264 -2.46 -9.40 -15.43
N ALA A 265 -2.21 -8.81 -14.29
CA ALA A 265 -2.81 -7.55 -13.91
C ALA A 265 -1.80 -6.42 -14.11
N PRO A 266 -2.11 -5.39 -14.93
CA PRO A 266 -1.20 -4.26 -15.13
C PRO A 266 -0.96 -3.51 -13.83
N ARG A 267 0.31 -3.32 -13.49
CA ARG A 267 0.73 -2.61 -12.28
C ARG A 267 1.35 -1.27 -12.65
N PHE A 268 0.53 -0.32 -13.06
CA PHE A 268 1.02 1.01 -13.40
C PHE A 268 1.10 1.95 -12.20
N HIS A 269 0.21 1.77 -11.24
CA HIS A 269 0.20 2.56 -10.00
C HIS A 269 -0.05 1.68 -8.78
N LEU A 270 0.53 2.09 -7.64
CA LEU A 270 0.23 1.54 -6.32
C LEU A 270 -0.17 2.68 -5.41
N PHE A 271 -1.28 2.51 -4.70
CA PHE A 271 -1.91 3.57 -3.90
C PHE A 271 -1.83 3.24 -2.41
N ALA A 272 -1.27 4.14 -1.61
CA ALA A 272 -1.20 4.02 -0.16
C ALA A 272 -1.76 5.29 0.51
N PRO A 273 -3.04 5.31 0.88
CA PRO A 273 -3.64 6.41 1.62
C PRO A 273 -2.98 6.56 2.99
N ILE A 274 -2.47 7.75 3.30
CA ILE A 274 -1.85 8.05 4.60
C ILE A 274 -2.70 9.00 5.46
N SER A 275 -3.69 9.63 4.83
CA SER A 275 -4.76 10.40 5.47
C SER A 275 -5.92 10.57 4.49
N PRO A 276 -7.12 11.02 4.91
CA PRO A 276 -8.22 11.29 3.99
C PRO A 276 -7.89 12.27 2.87
N ARG A 277 -6.88 13.12 3.07
CA ARG A 277 -6.50 14.18 2.11
C ARG A 277 -5.15 13.96 1.47
N LEU A 278 -4.45 12.86 1.77
CA LEU A 278 -3.10 12.66 1.24
C LEU A 278 -2.82 11.18 0.99
N MET A 279 -2.33 10.90 -0.21
CA MET A 279 -2.00 9.58 -0.70
C MET A 279 -0.56 9.52 -1.20
N ILE A 280 0.14 8.45 -0.88
CA ILE A 280 1.36 8.06 -1.56
C ILE A 280 0.97 7.31 -2.82
N VAL A 281 1.48 7.76 -3.97
CA VAL A 281 1.34 7.08 -5.25
C VAL A 281 2.72 6.59 -5.68
N LEU A 282 2.83 5.30 -5.92
CA LEU A 282 3.97 4.73 -6.64
C LEU A 282 3.56 4.56 -8.09
N ARG A 283 4.23 5.24 -9.01
CA ARG A 283 3.93 5.24 -10.44
C ARG A 283 5.02 4.51 -11.21
N SER A 284 4.63 3.66 -12.12
CA SER A 284 5.54 2.89 -12.98
C SER A 284 6.40 3.82 -13.85
N LYS A 285 7.65 3.44 -14.05
CA LYS A 285 8.58 4.11 -14.97
C LYS A 285 8.19 3.94 -16.44
N HIS A 286 7.33 2.95 -16.74
CA HIS A 286 6.81 2.71 -18.10
C HIS A 286 5.71 3.70 -18.51
N LEU A 287 5.18 4.49 -17.58
CA LEU A 287 4.23 5.56 -17.88
C LEU A 287 4.97 6.87 -18.21
N PRO A 288 4.43 7.68 -19.15
CA PRO A 288 5.04 8.95 -19.51
C PRO A 288 5.04 9.94 -18.33
N GLU A 289 6.08 10.76 -18.25
CA GLU A 289 6.14 11.89 -17.31
C GLU A 289 5.70 13.18 -18.00
N PRO A 290 4.83 13.98 -17.39
CA PRO A 290 4.25 15.17 -18.02
C PRO A 290 5.24 16.20 -18.57
N HIS A 291 6.50 16.21 -18.11
CA HIS A 291 7.51 17.22 -18.46
C HIS A 291 8.85 16.59 -18.84
N GLU A 292 8.84 15.37 -19.33
CA GLU A 292 10.05 14.59 -19.49
C GLU A 292 10.95 15.10 -20.62
N ASP A 293 10.38 15.59 -21.72
CA ASP A 293 11.13 16.05 -22.89
C ASP A 293 10.48 17.24 -23.59
N ASN A 294 11.26 18.27 -23.82
CA ASN A 294 10.90 19.38 -24.70
C ASN A 294 11.24 19.09 -26.19
N ASN A 295 12.01 18.03 -26.47
CA ASN A 295 12.32 17.60 -27.83
C ASN A 295 11.29 16.57 -28.30
N PRO A 296 10.48 16.88 -29.35
CA PRO A 296 9.42 15.99 -29.85
C PRO A 296 9.92 14.63 -30.33
N GLU A 297 11.12 14.58 -30.94
CA GLU A 297 11.69 13.33 -31.48
C GLU A 297 12.08 12.39 -30.34
N ILE A 298 12.76 12.91 -29.30
CA ILE A 298 13.13 12.12 -28.12
C ILE A 298 11.88 11.64 -27.39
N LYS A 299 10.86 12.50 -27.26
CA LYS A 299 9.58 12.13 -26.65
C LYS A 299 8.90 11.00 -27.41
N ALA A 300 8.82 11.08 -28.74
CA ALA A 300 8.22 10.04 -29.58
C ALA A 300 8.98 8.71 -29.47
N MET A 301 10.33 8.76 -29.49
CA MET A 301 11.15 7.56 -29.33
C MET A 301 10.94 6.87 -27.97
N ARG A 302 10.87 7.64 -26.88
CA ARG A 302 10.61 7.10 -25.54
C ARG A 302 9.19 6.55 -25.42
N GLN A 303 8.21 7.20 -26.01
CA GLN A 303 6.84 6.71 -26.04
C GLN A 303 6.77 5.35 -26.74
N LEU A 304 7.36 5.23 -27.93
CA LEU A 304 7.44 3.96 -28.66
C LEU A 304 8.14 2.87 -27.83
N GLN A 305 9.26 3.20 -27.18
CA GLN A 305 9.96 2.24 -26.31
C GLN A 305 9.07 1.74 -25.18
N ARG A 306 8.32 2.64 -24.51
CA ARG A 306 7.40 2.27 -23.42
C ARG A 306 6.25 1.40 -23.92
N GLU A 307 5.66 1.74 -25.05
CA GLU A 307 4.60 0.93 -25.66
C GLU A 307 5.10 -0.50 -25.92
N ILE A 308 6.29 -0.65 -26.47
CA ILE A 308 6.91 -1.97 -26.70
C ILE A 308 7.14 -2.70 -25.36
N GLU A 309 7.65 -2.02 -24.33
CA GLU A 309 7.89 -2.62 -23.01
C GLU A 309 6.57 -3.05 -22.34
N ILE A 310 5.52 -2.22 -22.41
CA ILE A 310 4.19 -2.51 -21.88
C ILE A 310 3.56 -3.70 -22.61
N ASP A 311 3.62 -3.70 -23.94
CA ASP A 311 3.09 -4.80 -24.77
C ASP A 311 3.79 -6.13 -24.48
N LEU A 312 5.10 -6.10 -24.23
CA LEU A 312 5.87 -7.29 -23.87
C LEU A 312 5.54 -7.83 -22.48
N ILE A 313 5.25 -6.93 -21.54
CA ILE A 313 5.00 -7.31 -20.13
C ILE A 313 3.53 -7.68 -19.91
N TYR A 314 2.61 -6.90 -20.45
CA TYR A 314 1.17 -6.97 -20.13
C TYR A 314 0.28 -7.34 -21.32
N GLY A 315 0.85 -7.47 -22.51
CA GLY A 315 0.13 -7.73 -23.77
C GLY A 315 -0.23 -6.47 -24.56
N PRO A 316 -0.49 -6.67 -25.87
CA PRO A 316 -0.70 -5.56 -26.80
C PRO A 316 -1.90 -4.68 -26.45
N GLY A 317 -1.69 -3.37 -26.51
CA GLY A 317 -2.75 -2.38 -26.29
C GLY A 317 -3.11 -2.14 -24.82
N THR A 318 -2.35 -2.69 -23.88
CA THR A 318 -2.55 -2.42 -22.46
C THR A 318 -2.21 -0.96 -22.13
N THR A 319 -3.13 -0.25 -21.49
CA THR A 319 -2.99 1.16 -21.11
C THR A 319 -3.39 1.38 -19.65
N SER A 320 -2.87 2.44 -19.04
CA SER A 320 -3.29 2.86 -17.71
C SER A 320 -4.52 3.77 -17.78
N ILE A 321 -5.54 3.49 -16.97
CA ILE A 321 -6.72 4.38 -16.83
C ILE A 321 -6.40 5.69 -16.11
N LEU A 322 -5.20 5.79 -15.53
CA LEU A 322 -4.67 6.95 -14.82
C LEU A 322 -3.36 7.47 -15.47
N GLU A 323 -3.16 7.20 -16.77
CA GLU A 323 -1.98 7.68 -17.49
C GLU A 323 -1.85 9.21 -17.42
N ASP A 324 -2.97 9.93 -17.42
CA ASP A 324 -3.08 11.38 -17.33
C ASP A 324 -2.94 11.94 -15.90
N LEU A 325 -2.62 11.10 -14.89
CA LEU A 325 -2.41 11.56 -13.51
C LEU A 325 -1.28 12.59 -13.46
N PRO A 326 -1.52 13.83 -12.94
CA PRO A 326 -0.57 14.92 -13.01
C PRO A 326 0.56 14.78 -11.96
N ALA A 327 1.19 13.62 -11.92
CA ALA A 327 2.27 13.32 -10.98
C ALA A 327 3.59 13.14 -11.72
N HIS A 328 4.69 13.65 -11.17
CA HIS A 328 6.02 13.46 -11.69
C HIS A 328 7.03 13.12 -10.58
N LYS A 329 8.21 12.69 -10.98
CA LYS A 329 9.31 12.32 -10.07
C LYS A 329 9.70 13.48 -9.14
N ALA A 330 10.12 13.12 -7.94
CA ALA A 330 10.74 14.08 -7.02
C ALA A 330 12.06 14.61 -7.59
N ILE A 331 12.31 15.89 -7.37
CA ILE A 331 13.55 16.56 -7.76
C ILE A 331 14.61 16.27 -6.71
N ASN A 332 15.69 15.60 -7.10
CA ASN A 332 16.80 15.32 -6.20
C ASN A 332 17.76 16.52 -6.04
N SER A 333 18.63 16.45 -5.03
CA SER A 333 19.56 17.55 -4.71
C SER A 333 20.78 17.62 -5.61
N TYR A 334 21.04 16.60 -6.41
CA TYR A 334 22.27 16.43 -7.20
C TYR A 334 22.07 16.51 -8.73
N SER A 335 20.82 16.63 -9.19
CA SER A 335 20.51 16.87 -10.61
C SER A 335 19.63 18.10 -10.81
N THR A 336 19.58 18.58 -12.04
CA THR A 336 18.73 19.67 -12.50
C THR A 336 18.18 19.37 -13.87
N LEU A 337 16.98 19.86 -14.16
CA LEU A 337 16.35 19.72 -15.46
C LEU A 337 16.79 20.88 -16.36
N VAL A 338 17.48 20.59 -17.47
CA VAL A 338 17.92 21.56 -18.47
C VAL A 338 17.32 21.14 -19.81
N ASN A 339 16.46 21.98 -20.37
CA ASN A 339 15.78 21.72 -21.66
C ASN A 339 15.08 20.35 -21.72
N GLY A 340 14.46 19.92 -20.60
CA GLY A 340 13.78 18.63 -20.52
C GLY A 340 14.70 17.43 -20.22
N ILE A 341 16.00 17.64 -20.12
CA ILE A 341 16.99 16.59 -19.84
C ILE A 341 17.52 16.73 -18.42
N TRP A 342 17.51 15.64 -17.65
CA TRP A 342 18.12 15.61 -16.35
C TRP A 342 19.63 15.60 -16.45
N THR A 343 20.27 16.65 -15.95
CA THR A 343 21.72 16.83 -15.95
C THR A 343 22.28 16.89 -14.53
N LYS A 344 23.54 16.55 -14.37
CA LYS A 344 24.23 16.68 -13.09
C LYS A 344 24.32 18.16 -12.69
N ARG A 345 24.15 18.46 -11.40
CA ARG A 345 24.41 19.81 -10.91
C ARG A 345 25.90 20.11 -10.97
N PRO A 346 26.29 21.32 -11.36
CA PRO A 346 27.69 21.75 -11.25
C PRO A 346 28.23 21.59 -9.82
N GLY A 347 29.41 21.00 -9.69
CA GLY A 347 30.07 20.78 -8.39
C GLY A 347 29.62 19.52 -7.64
N TRP A 348 28.72 18.72 -8.19
CA TRP A 348 28.42 17.41 -7.58
C TRP A 348 29.53 16.40 -7.89
N ASP A 349 30.04 15.74 -6.83
CA ASP A 349 31.17 14.81 -6.87
C ASP A 349 30.82 13.38 -7.32
N GLU A 350 29.63 13.18 -7.87
CA GLU A 350 29.09 11.89 -8.34
C GLU A 350 28.88 10.82 -7.26
N GLN A 351 29.04 11.18 -5.98
CA GLN A 351 28.80 10.27 -4.88
C GLN A 351 27.38 10.39 -4.35
N LEU A 352 26.62 9.29 -4.40
CA LEU A 352 25.33 9.19 -3.76
C LEU A 352 25.48 9.07 -2.24
N ARG A 353 24.64 9.82 -1.49
CA ARG A 353 24.66 9.84 -0.03
C ARG A 353 23.29 9.56 0.56
N GLN A 354 23.27 9.01 1.76
CA GLN A 354 22.03 8.84 2.54
C GLN A 354 21.36 10.17 2.89
N THR A 355 22.17 11.25 2.96
CA THR A 355 21.72 12.61 3.22
C THR A 355 21.21 13.36 1.99
N ASP A 356 21.37 12.80 0.78
CA ASP A 356 20.79 13.40 -0.44
C ASP A 356 19.30 13.64 -0.24
N THR A 357 18.83 14.81 -0.66
CA THR A 357 17.44 15.20 -0.47
C THR A 357 16.64 15.14 -1.77
N PHE A 358 15.38 14.82 -1.63
CA PHE A 358 14.40 14.75 -2.70
C PHE A 358 13.24 15.69 -2.35
N SER A 359 12.89 16.56 -3.27
CA SER A 359 11.79 17.51 -3.15
C SER A 359 10.56 16.89 -3.82
N PHE A 360 9.54 16.58 -3.04
CA PHE A 360 8.29 16.00 -3.48
C PHE A 360 7.20 17.06 -3.51
N PRO A 361 6.70 17.48 -4.68
CA PRO A 361 5.51 18.32 -4.78
C PRO A 361 4.26 17.56 -4.28
N PHE A 362 3.25 18.32 -3.83
CA PHE A 362 1.92 17.81 -3.59
C PHE A 362 1.05 18.07 -4.83
N PHE A 363 0.68 17.00 -5.52
CA PHE A 363 -0.10 17.08 -6.76
C PHE A 363 -1.59 17.10 -6.45
N LYS A 364 -2.26 18.19 -6.86
CA LYS A 364 -3.71 18.26 -6.82
C LYS A 364 -4.29 17.44 -7.97
N ILE A 365 -5.05 16.41 -7.66
CA ILE A 365 -5.69 15.54 -8.64
C ILE A 365 -7.17 15.90 -8.79
N SER A 366 -7.71 15.71 -9.99
CA SER A 366 -9.11 15.99 -10.29
C SER A 366 -10.07 15.09 -9.52
N MET A 367 -11.36 15.47 -9.51
CA MET A 367 -12.44 14.62 -8.97
C MET A 367 -12.49 13.25 -9.65
N ARG A 368 -12.32 13.21 -10.98
CA ARG A 368 -12.27 11.96 -11.75
C ARG A 368 -11.16 11.05 -11.24
N HIS A 369 -9.92 11.55 -11.12
CA HIS A 369 -8.79 10.77 -10.63
C HIS A 369 -9.04 10.24 -9.22
N ALA A 370 -9.53 11.08 -8.30
CA ALA A 370 -9.80 10.66 -6.92
C ALA A 370 -10.90 9.59 -6.84
N ARG A 371 -11.94 9.67 -7.68
CA ARG A 371 -13.01 8.67 -7.79
C ARG A 371 -12.49 7.36 -8.33
N ILE A 372 -11.71 7.38 -9.41
CA ILE A 372 -11.10 6.16 -9.99
C ILE A 372 -10.20 5.47 -8.95
N ILE A 373 -9.32 6.21 -8.30
CA ILE A 373 -8.43 5.64 -7.27
C ILE A 373 -9.24 5.03 -6.12
N ASN A 374 -10.24 5.71 -5.62
CA ASN A 374 -11.11 5.17 -4.58
C ASN A 374 -11.94 3.97 -5.09
N GLY A 375 -12.36 3.98 -6.36
CA GLY A 375 -13.04 2.86 -7.00
C GLY A 375 -12.16 1.60 -7.03
N LEU A 376 -10.89 1.75 -7.43
CA LEU A 376 -9.90 0.67 -7.39
C LEU A 376 -9.70 0.14 -5.96
N LEU A 377 -9.63 1.04 -4.96
CA LEU A 377 -9.53 0.63 -3.56
C LEU A 377 -10.79 -0.11 -3.06
N LEU A 378 -11.99 0.28 -3.53
CA LEU A 378 -13.25 -0.42 -3.23
C LEU A 378 -13.28 -1.81 -3.87
N ASP A 379 -12.89 -1.91 -5.14
CA ASP A 379 -12.85 -3.17 -5.87
C ASP A 379 -11.95 -4.18 -5.15
N HIS A 380 -10.73 -3.78 -4.83
CA HIS A 380 -9.80 -4.63 -4.09
C HIS A 380 -10.23 -4.94 -2.64
N ALA A 381 -11.04 -4.07 -2.02
CA ALA A 381 -11.53 -4.29 -0.67
C ALA A 381 -12.52 -5.47 -0.58
N PHE A 382 -13.09 -5.92 -1.71
CA PHE A 382 -13.95 -7.10 -1.75
C PHE A 382 -13.27 -8.37 -1.19
N HIS A 383 -11.96 -8.47 -1.31
CA HIS A 383 -11.17 -9.55 -0.72
C HIS A 383 -10.75 -9.29 0.73
N GLY A 384 -11.10 -8.12 1.27
CA GLY A 384 -10.78 -7.67 2.62
C GLY A 384 -11.92 -7.88 3.60
N LEU A 385 -11.79 -7.20 4.74
CA LEU A 385 -12.76 -7.26 5.83
C LEU A 385 -13.36 -5.88 6.14
N THR A 386 -12.66 -4.78 5.82
CA THR A 386 -13.00 -3.47 6.35
C THR A 386 -12.54 -2.34 5.43
N ILE A 387 -13.42 -1.39 5.19
CA ILE A 387 -13.12 -0.12 4.54
C ILE A 387 -13.23 0.99 5.57
N ILE A 388 -12.21 1.85 5.66
CA ILE A 388 -12.14 2.97 6.60
C ILE A 388 -12.28 4.27 5.83
N PHE A 389 -13.06 5.19 6.36
CA PHE A 389 -13.31 6.50 5.78
C PHE A 389 -13.46 7.57 6.88
N ASN A 390 -13.31 8.84 6.52
CA ASN A 390 -13.45 9.93 7.48
C ASN A 390 -14.89 10.48 7.52
N LYS A 391 -15.40 11.06 6.41
CA LYS A 391 -16.76 11.61 6.34
C LYS A 391 -17.74 10.61 5.75
N LYS A 392 -18.81 10.31 6.50
CA LYS A 392 -19.84 9.34 6.07
C LYS A 392 -20.57 9.81 4.80
N THR A 393 -20.89 11.09 4.68
CA THR A 393 -21.57 11.63 3.48
C THR A 393 -20.72 11.44 2.24
N THR A 394 -19.45 11.88 2.27
CA THR A 394 -18.51 11.72 1.16
C THR A 394 -18.32 10.25 0.77
N PHE A 395 -18.29 9.36 1.75
CA PHE A 395 -18.16 7.94 1.51
C PHE A 395 -19.42 7.34 0.86
N LEU A 396 -20.62 7.74 1.28
CA LEU A 396 -21.87 7.27 0.68
C LEU A 396 -22.02 7.77 -0.76
N ASP A 397 -21.66 9.02 -1.05
CA ASP A 397 -21.64 9.57 -2.41
C ASP A 397 -20.65 8.83 -3.33
N LEU A 398 -19.47 8.46 -2.78
CA LEU A 398 -18.49 7.63 -3.48
C LEU A 398 -19.04 6.24 -3.77
N LEU A 399 -19.67 5.61 -2.78
CA LEU A 399 -20.21 4.26 -2.90
C LEU A 399 -21.38 4.22 -3.90
N GLU A 400 -22.27 5.22 -3.87
CA GLU A 400 -23.34 5.37 -4.86
C GLU A 400 -22.77 5.49 -6.27
N TRP A 401 -21.80 6.39 -6.48
CA TRP A 401 -21.10 6.52 -7.75
C TRP A 401 -20.48 5.18 -8.20
N PHE A 402 -19.77 4.51 -7.31
CA PHE A 402 -19.12 3.24 -7.63
C PHE A 402 -20.10 2.14 -8.04
N LEU A 403 -21.29 2.10 -7.45
CA LEU A 403 -22.32 1.09 -7.74
C LEU A 403 -23.18 1.42 -8.96
N THR A 404 -23.31 2.70 -9.32
CA THR A 404 -24.26 3.15 -10.37
C THR A 404 -23.61 3.51 -11.69
N GLU A 405 -22.35 3.98 -11.67
CA GLU A 405 -21.68 4.36 -12.91
C GLU A 405 -21.29 3.13 -13.73
N PRO A 406 -21.55 3.11 -15.03
CA PRO A 406 -21.07 2.06 -15.90
C PRO A 406 -19.55 2.05 -15.98
N CYS A 407 -18.99 0.87 -16.00
CA CYS A 407 -17.59 0.54 -15.84
C CYS A 407 -16.57 1.34 -16.67
N GLU A 408 -15.90 2.31 -16.07
CA GLU A 408 -14.53 2.72 -16.45
C GLU A 408 -13.44 2.06 -15.56
N VAL A 409 -13.86 1.39 -14.47
CA VAL A 409 -12.99 0.74 -13.48
C VAL A 409 -13.45 -0.69 -13.36
N GLY A 410 -12.55 -1.65 -13.49
CA GLY A 410 -12.86 -3.08 -13.49
C GLY A 410 -13.83 -3.48 -12.38
N LYS A 411 -15.10 -3.64 -12.71
CA LYS A 411 -16.17 -4.03 -11.79
C LYS A 411 -16.47 -5.52 -11.92
N ASP A 412 -15.45 -6.37 -11.98
CA ASP A 412 -15.64 -7.83 -12.12
C ASP A 412 -16.51 -8.42 -11.01
N TRP A 413 -16.49 -7.79 -9.81
CA TRP A 413 -17.31 -8.27 -8.70
C TRP A 413 -18.78 -7.81 -8.74
N ALA A 414 -19.10 -6.68 -9.37
CA ALA A 414 -20.48 -6.19 -9.49
C ALA A 414 -21.33 -7.12 -10.36
N GLU A 415 -20.75 -7.75 -11.37
CA GLU A 415 -21.41 -8.76 -12.20
C GLU A 415 -21.62 -10.07 -11.43
N ASN A 416 -20.70 -10.47 -10.56
CA ASN A 416 -20.83 -11.66 -9.73
C ASN A 416 -21.93 -11.55 -8.65
N ILE A 417 -22.20 -10.35 -8.12
CA ILE A 417 -23.32 -10.13 -7.18
C ILE A 417 -24.68 -10.22 -7.89
N THR A 418 -24.77 -9.79 -9.13
CA THR A 418 -26.02 -9.89 -9.91
C THR A 418 -26.32 -11.31 -10.39
N GLN A 419 -25.31 -12.16 -10.54
CA GLN A 419 -25.48 -13.58 -10.91
C GLN A 419 -25.76 -14.49 -9.71
N SER A 420 -25.49 -14.05 -8.47
CA SER A 420 -25.76 -14.82 -7.24
C SER A 420 -27.11 -14.47 -6.57
N ARG A 421 -27.93 -13.65 -7.22
CA ARG A 421 -29.34 -13.40 -6.88
C ARG A 421 -30.23 -14.14 -7.85
#